data_9b9d8bacb1267ff73f753a7cd6ba85ca
#
_entry.id   9b9d8bacb1267ff73f753a7cd6ba85ca
#
_cell.length_a   1.000
_cell.length_b   1.000
_cell.length_c   1.000
_cell.angle_alpha   90.00
_cell.angle_beta   90.00
_cell.angle_gamma   90.00
#
_symmetry.space_group_name_H-M   'P 1'
#
loop_
_entity.id
_entity.type
_entity.pdbx_description
1 polymer ?
#
loop_
_entity_poly.entity_id
_entity_poly.type
_entity_poly.pdbx_seq_one_letter_code
_entity_poly.pdbx_strand_id
1 'polypeptide(L)'
;MKRSMYAGRVRSEHIGTSITLKGWVGRRRDLGGLIFIDLRDREGIMQLVINPEEVSASVMATAESLRSEFVIEVSGVVTAREQANDNLPTGEVELKVQELSVLNTSKTTPFEIKDGIEANDDTRMRYRYLDLRRPEMLENFKLRAKVTHSIRNYLDNLEFIDVETPMLTKSTPEGARDYLVPSRVNQGHFYALPQSPQITKQLLMNAGFDRYYQIVKCFRDEDLRGDRQPEFTQVDLETSFLSDQEIQDIVEGMIAKVMKDTKGLEVSLPFPRMAYDDAMNNYGSDKPDTRFDMLLQDLTEVVKEVDFKVFSEASVVKAIVVKNKADKYSRKNIDKLTEIAKQYGAKGLAWLKYADNTISGPVAKFLTAIEGRLTEALQPENNDLILFVADSLEVANETLGALRTRIAKELELIDYSKFNFLWIVDWPMFEWSEEEGRYMSAHHPFTLPTAETAHELEGDLAKVRAVAYDIVLNGYELGGGSLRINQKDTQERMFKALGFSAESAQEQFGFLLEAMDYGFPPHGGLAIGLDRFVMLLAGKDNIREVIAFPKNNKASDPMTQAPSLVSEQQLEELSLTVESYEN
;
A
#
# COMPACT_ATOMS: atom_id res chain seq x y z
N MET A 1 -23.38 4.98 -34.88
CA MET A 1 -23.70 6.37 -34.45
C MET A 1 -22.82 6.80 -33.27
N LYS A 2 -22.69 8.09 -33.00
CA LYS A 2 -22.00 8.60 -31.82
C LYS A 2 -22.86 8.34 -30.58
N ARG A 3 -22.27 7.90 -29.43
CA ARG A 3 -22.98 7.84 -28.15
C ARG A 3 -23.46 9.25 -27.76
N SER A 4 -24.73 9.42 -27.37
CA SER A 4 -25.27 10.71 -26.91
C SER A 4 -24.71 11.07 -25.53
N MET A 5 -24.71 10.09 -24.61
CA MET A 5 -24.23 10.22 -23.25
C MET A 5 -23.94 8.83 -22.63
N TYR A 6 -23.38 8.80 -21.44
CA TYR A 6 -23.24 7.54 -20.68
C TYR A 6 -24.60 7.10 -20.11
N ALA A 7 -24.85 5.78 -20.16
CA ALA A 7 -26.09 5.17 -19.67
C ALA A 7 -26.33 5.49 -18.19
N GLY A 8 -25.30 5.36 -17.35
CA GLY A 8 -25.38 5.66 -15.92
C GLY A 8 -25.60 7.13 -15.56
N ARG A 9 -25.56 8.05 -16.54
CA ARG A 9 -25.76 9.50 -16.33
C ARG A 9 -27.14 10.00 -16.74
N VAL A 10 -28.01 9.15 -17.26
CA VAL A 10 -29.37 9.55 -17.62
C VAL A 10 -30.18 9.84 -16.36
N ARG A 11 -30.97 10.95 -16.38
CA ARG A 11 -31.79 11.42 -15.23
C ARG A 11 -33.15 11.89 -15.75
N SER A 12 -34.05 12.25 -14.82
CA SER A 12 -35.40 12.72 -15.10
C SER A 12 -35.45 13.95 -16.00
N GLU A 13 -34.43 14.80 -15.98
CA GLU A 13 -34.29 15.97 -16.88
C GLU A 13 -34.16 15.58 -18.37
N HIS A 14 -33.84 14.33 -18.67
CA HIS A 14 -33.71 13.83 -20.03
C HIS A 14 -35.00 13.20 -20.56
N ILE A 15 -36.11 13.17 -19.78
CA ILE A 15 -37.38 12.60 -20.23
C ILE A 15 -37.86 13.33 -21.48
N GLY A 16 -38.32 12.57 -22.47
CA GLY A 16 -38.75 13.05 -23.77
C GLY A 16 -37.64 13.25 -24.79
N THR A 17 -36.36 13.12 -24.39
CA THR A 17 -35.24 13.22 -25.33
C THR A 17 -34.96 11.89 -26.01
N SER A 18 -34.61 11.94 -27.31
CA SER A 18 -34.11 10.77 -28.06
C SER A 18 -32.62 10.68 -27.91
N ILE A 19 -32.11 9.54 -27.39
CA ILE A 19 -30.70 9.31 -27.12
C ILE A 19 -30.22 7.98 -27.69
N THR A 20 -28.92 7.90 -27.99
CA THR A 20 -28.20 6.67 -28.36
C THR A 20 -27.23 6.29 -27.24
N LEU A 21 -27.38 5.09 -26.71
CA LEU A 21 -26.54 4.51 -25.68
C LEU A 21 -25.75 3.32 -26.23
N LYS A 22 -24.61 3.02 -25.62
CA LYS A 22 -23.78 1.85 -25.94
C LYS A 22 -23.23 1.26 -24.65
N GLY A 23 -23.22 -0.05 -24.56
CA GLY A 23 -22.73 -0.73 -23.37
C GLY A 23 -22.86 -2.25 -23.48
N TRP A 24 -22.75 -2.88 -22.35
CA TRP A 24 -22.88 -4.32 -22.18
C TRP A 24 -24.25 -4.67 -21.63
N VAL A 25 -24.85 -5.75 -22.15
CA VAL A 25 -26.06 -6.34 -21.59
C VAL A 25 -25.71 -6.96 -20.24
N GLY A 26 -26.26 -6.42 -19.16
CA GLY A 26 -26.15 -6.98 -17.81
C GLY A 26 -27.18 -8.11 -17.65
N ARG A 27 -28.40 -7.76 -17.33
CA ARG A 27 -29.51 -8.71 -17.13
C ARG A 27 -30.60 -8.49 -18.16
N ARG A 28 -31.12 -9.60 -18.73
CA ARG A 28 -32.31 -9.62 -19.57
C ARG A 28 -33.45 -10.29 -18.83
N ARG A 29 -34.64 -9.70 -18.85
CA ARG A 29 -35.89 -10.22 -18.29
C ARG A 29 -36.97 -10.15 -19.35
N ASP A 30 -37.79 -11.19 -19.44
CA ASP A 30 -38.95 -11.26 -20.29
C ASP A 30 -40.19 -11.39 -19.37
N LEU A 31 -41.09 -10.41 -19.46
CA LEU A 31 -42.30 -10.32 -18.63
C LEU A 31 -43.51 -10.20 -19.53
N GLY A 32 -44.03 -11.33 -19.99
CA GLY A 32 -45.24 -11.37 -20.82
C GLY A 32 -45.06 -10.73 -22.22
N GLY A 33 -43.87 -10.84 -22.80
CA GLY A 33 -43.51 -10.31 -24.10
C GLY A 33 -42.82 -8.93 -24.05
N LEU A 34 -42.92 -8.19 -22.96
CA LEU A 34 -42.06 -7.03 -22.71
C LEU A 34 -40.68 -7.45 -22.30
N ILE A 35 -39.64 -7.03 -23.02
CA ILE A 35 -38.25 -7.33 -22.70
C ILE A 35 -37.62 -6.15 -21.98
N PHE A 36 -37.10 -6.41 -20.79
CA PHE A 36 -36.30 -5.47 -20.01
C PHE A 36 -34.83 -5.85 -20.05
N ILE A 37 -33.94 -4.86 -20.28
CA ILE A 37 -32.51 -5.06 -20.32
C ILE A 37 -31.84 -4.02 -19.43
N ASP A 38 -30.96 -4.47 -18.58
CA ASP A 38 -30.05 -3.63 -17.83
C ASP A 38 -28.81 -3.39 -18.70
N LEU A 39 -28.72 -2.19 -19.32
CA LEU A 39 -27.54 -1.78 -20.10
C LEU A 39 -26.52 -1.16 -19.15
N ARG A 40 -25.34 -1.75 -19.08
CA ARG A 40 -24.24 -1.28 -18.24
C ARG A 40 -23.17 -0.58 -19.06
N ASP A 41 -22.71 0.56 -18.58
CA ASP A 41 -21.46 1.17 -19.02
C ASP A 41 -20.59 1.59 -17.83
N ARG A 42 -19.52 2.36 -18.07
CA ARG A 42 -18.60 2.79 -16.99
C ARG A 42 -19.21 3.73 -15.94
N GLU A 43 -20.35 4.32 -16.21
CA GLU A 43 -21.01 5.27 -15.29
C GLU A 43 -22.21 4.65 -14.56
N GLY A 44 -22.61 3.43 -14.93
CA GLY A 44 -23.68 2.70 -14.25
C GLY A 44 -24.59 1.92 -15.17
N ILE A 45 -25.83 1.73 -14.73
CA ILE A 45 -26.84 0.90 -15.39
C ILE A 45 -28.03 1.76 -15.79
N MET A 46 -28.57 1.51 -17.00
CA MET A 46 -29.82 2.07 -17.49
C MET A 46 -30.76 0.94 -17.89
N GLN A 47 -32.01 0.99 -17.43
CA GLN A 47 -33.03 0.07 -17.89
C GLN A 47 -33.48 0.42 -19.30
N LEU A 48 -33.51 -0.56 -20.18
CA LEU A 48 -34.13 -0.48 -21.51
C LEU A 48 -35.44 -1.24 -21.48
N VAL A 49 -36.43 -0.75 -22.18
CA VAL A 49 -37.74 -1.41 -22.36
C VAL A 49 -38.02 -1.58 -23.85
N ILE A 50 -38.25 -2.83 -24.25
CA ILE A 50 -38.63 -3.19 -25.62
C ILE A 50 -40.07 -3.72 -25.60
N ASN A 51 -40.97 -2.93 -26.18
CA ASN A 51 -42.38 -3.28 -26.31
C ASN A 51 -42.62 -3.83 -27.73
N PRO A 52 -43.08 -5.08 -27.89
CA PRO A 52 -43.34 -5.68 -29.21
C PRO A 52 -44.35 -4.91 -30.05
N GLU A 53 -45.25 -4.11 -29.41
CA GLU A 53 -46.23 -3.30 -30.11
C GLU A 53 -45.63 -2.00 -30.68
N GLU A 54 -44.47 -1.57 -30.18
CA GLU A 54 -43.84 -0.27 -30.52
C GLU A 54 -42.56 -0.42 -31.37
N VAL A 55 -42.03 -1.63 -31.52
CA VAL A 55 -40.79 -1.87 -32.28
C VAL A 55 -41.00 -2.79 -33.49
N SER A 56 -40.07 -2.76 -34.44
CA SER A 56 -40.10 -3.69 -35.59
C SER A 56 -39.84 -5.13 -35.15
N ALA A 57 -40.31 -6.09 -35.93
CA ALA A 57 -40.06 -7.51 -35.71
C ALA A 57 -38.55 -7.83 -35.67
N SER A 58 -37.70 -7.10 -36.41
CA SER A 58 -36.25 -7.27 -36.40
C SER A 58 -35.62 -6.81 -35.09
N VAL A 59 -36.07 -5.70 -34.50
CA VAL A 59 -35.65 -5.21 -33.18
C VAL A 59 -36.05 -6.22 -32.11
N MET A 60 -37.27 -6.74 -32.17
CA MET A 60 -37.77 -7.73 -31.23
C MET A 60 -36.95 -9.02 -31.28
N ALA A 61 -36.70 -9.57 -32.48
CA ALA A 61 -35.86 -10.76 -32.69
C ALA A 61 -34.42 -10.55 -32.17
N THR A 62 -33.89 -9.34 -32.37
CA THR A 62 -32.57 -8.98 -31.79
C THR A 62 -32.62 -9.00 -30.28
N ALA A 63 -33.62 -8.39 -29.67
CA ALA A 63 -33.78 -8.34 -28.19
C ALA A 63 -33.93 -9.74 -27.58
N GLU A 64 -34.66 -10.65 -28.22
CA GLU A 64 -34.81 -12.05 -27.82
C GLU A 64 -33.49 -12.82 -27.86
N SER A 65 -32.62 -12.49 -28.82
CA SER A 65 -31.32 -13.15 -29.03
C SER A 65 -30.25 -12.71 -28.00
N LEU A 66 -30.42 -11.58 -27.31
CA LEU A 66 -29.43 -11.01 -26.41
C LEU A 66 -29.10 -11.95 -25.24
N ARG A 67 -27.82 -12.00 -24.90
CA ARG A 67 -27.28 -12.71 -23.74
C ARG A 67 -26.40 -11.74 -22.93
N SER A 68 -26.11 -12.13 -21.69
CA SER A 68 -25.24 -11.36 -20.80
C SER A 68 -23.90 -11.05 -21.48
N GLU A 69 -23.41 -9.84 -21.27
CA GLU A 69 -22.14 -9.31 -21.77
C GLU A 69 -22.09 -9.10 -23.30
N PHE A 70 -23.20 -9.27 -24.05
CA PHE A 70 -23.25 -8.78 -25.42
C PHE A 70 -23.06 -7.26 -25.43
N VAL A 71 -22.32 -6.75 -26.41
CA VAL A 71 -22.12 -5.31 -26.62
C VAL A 71 -23.19 -4.82 -27.59
N ILE A 72 -23.96 -3.84 -27.19
CA ILE A 72 -25.07 -3.31 -28.00
C ILE A 72 -25.00 -1.80 -28.17
N GLU A 73 -25.56 -1.34 -29.29
CA GLU A 73 -25.98 0.03 -29.53
C GLU A 73 -27.51 0.09 -29.52
N VAL A 74 -28.05 1.02 -28.79
CA VAL A 74 -29.50 1.19 -28.65
C VAL A 74 -29.88 2.66 -28.74
N SER A 75 -30.93 2.96 -29.51
CA SER A 75 -31.53 4.29 -29.61
C SER A 75 -33.01 4.24 -29.20
N GLY A 76 -33.47 5.29 -28.56
CA GLY A 76 -34.85 5.37 -28.10
C GLY A 76 -35.14 6.67 -27.36
N VAL A 77 -36.31 6.76 -26.77
CA VAL A 77 -36.77 7.92 -26.01
C VAL A 77 -36.69 7.63 -24.51
N VAL A 78 -36.15 8.56 -23.75
CA VAL A 78 -36.13 8.47 -22.28
C VAL A 78 -37.54 8.72 -21.75
N THR A 79 -38.03 7.84 -20.90
CA THR A 79 -39.35 7.95 -20.24
C THR A 79 -39.22 7.73 -18.75
N ALA A 80 -40.23 8.18 -17.99
CA ALA A 80 -40.31 7.84 -16.56
C ALA A 80 -40.63 6.34 -16.40
N ARG A 81 -40.02 5.69 -15.40
CA ARG A 81 -40.41 4.33 -15.03
C ARG A 81 -41.74 4.31 -14.32
N GLU A 82 -42.54 3.29 -14.54
CA GLU A 82 -43.79 3.08 -13.80
C GLU A 82 -43.52 2.85 -12.30
N GLN A 83 -42.46 2.16 -11.98
CA GLN A 83 -41.99 1.94 -10.61
C GLN A 83 -40.53 2.36 -10.52
N ALA A 84 -40.27 3.40 -9.74
CA ALA A 84 -38.91 3.86 -9.47
C ALA A 84 -38.08 2.78 -8.72
N ASN A 85 -36.79 2.77 -8.97
CA ASN A 85 -35.82 1.90 -8.28
C ASN A 85 -34.78 2.76 -7.55
N ASP A 86 -34.98 2.97 -6.28
CA ASP A 86 -34.13 3.84 -5.44
C ASP A 86 -32.70 3.33 -5.28
N ASN A 87 -32.43 2.08 -5.68
CA ASN A 87 -31.06 1.51 -5.65
C ASN A 87 -30.19 1.90 -6.86
N LEU A 88 -30.76 2.61 -7.85
CA LEU A 88 -30.04 3.03 -9.04
C LEU A 88 -30.14 4.55 -9.21
N PRO A 89 -29.02 5.25 -9.50
CA PRO A 89 -29.08 6.68 -9.83
C PRO A 89 -29.95 7.01 -11.04
N THR A 90 -30.19 6.05 -11.93
CA THR A 90 -31.07 6.12 -13.11
C THR A 90 -32.46 5.55 -12.85
N GLY A 91 -32.77 5.21 -11.60
CA GLY A 91 -33.92 4.38 -11.24
C GLY A 91 -35.29 5.04 -11.49
N GLU A 92 -35.36 6.34 -11.69
CA GLU A 92 -36.59 7.07 -12.04
C GLU A 92 -36.95 7.02 -13.54
N VAL A 93 -35.99 6.63 -14.38
CA VAL A 93 -36.10 6.69 -15.84
C VAL A 93 -35.74 5.35 -16.50
N GLU A 94 -36.26 5.17 -17.71
CA GLU A 94 -35.95 4.05 -18.60
C GLU A 94 -35.88 4.51 -20.04
N LEU A 95 -35.22 3.75 -20.91
CA LEU A 95 -35.16 4.02 -22.33
C LEU A 95 -36.20 3.15 -23.06
N LYS A 96 -37.22 3.72 -23.66
CA LYS A 96 -38.06 3.05 -24.62
C LYS A 96 -37.32 2.90 -25.93
N VAL A 97 -36.99 1.65 -26.25
CA VAL A 97 -36.16 1.32 -27.40
C VAL A 97 -36.93 1.48 -28.70
N GLN A 98 -36.27 2.09 -29.68
CA GLN A 98 -36.74 2.21 -31.07
C GLN A 98 -35.83 1.43 -32.04
N GLU A 99 -34.50 1.50 -31.82
CA GLU A 99 -33.51 0.79 -32.61
C GLU A 99 -32.54 0.03 -31.70
N LEU A 100 -32.13 -1.14 -32.14
CA LEU A 100 -31.22 -2.02 -31.39
C LEU A 100 -30.34 -2.78 -32.37
N SER A 101 -29.03 -2.74 -32.12
CA SER A 101 -28.06 -3.51 -32.86
C SER A 101 -27.03 -4.16 -31.94
N VAL A 102 -26.63 -5.39 -32.27
CA VAL A 102 -25.54 -6.09 -31.61
C VAL A 102 -24.23 -5.68 -32.26
N LEU A 103 -23.34 -5.06 -31.48
CA LEU A 103 -22.01 -4.68 -31.92
C LEU A 103 -21.03 -5.86 -31.80
N ASN A 104 -21.20 -6.67 -30.77
CA ASN A 104 -20.42 -7.90 -30.58
C ASN A 104 -21.14 -8.85 -29.62
N THR A 105 -20.91 -10.14 -29.80
CA THR A 105 -21.44 -11.20 -28.94
C THR A 105 -20.44 -11.56 -27.83
N SER A 106 -20.91 -12.30 -26.84
CA SER A 106 -20.08 -12.81 -25.74
C SER A 106 -20.35 -14.29 -25.50
N LYS A 107 -19.33 -15.02 -25.11
CA LYS A 107 -19.51 -16.33 -24.45
C LYS A 107 -19.96 -16.11 -23.00
N THR A 108 -20.46 -17.16 -22.37
CA THR A 108 -20.71 -17.15 -20.92
C THR A 108 -19.41 -16.84 -20.18
N THR A 109 -19.44 -15.84 -19.33
CA THR A 109 -18.27 -15.41 -18.55
C THR A 109 -17.96 -16.41 -17.42
N PRO A 110 -16.68 -16.56 -17.02
CA PRO A 110 -16.28 -17.48 -15.93
C PRO A 110 -16.83 -17.08 -14.57
N PHE A 111 -17.27 -15.85 -14.40
CA PHE A 111 -17.96 -15.31 -13.23
C PHE A 111 -18.90 -14.18 -13.65
N GLU A 112 -19.86 -13.86 -12.80
CA GLU A 112 -20.77 -12.73 -13.02
C GLU A 112 -20.07 -11.37 -12.85
N ILE A 113 -20.42 -10.40 -13.68
CA ILE A 113 -19.89 -9.03 -13.60
C ILE A 113 -20.72 -8.23 -12.58
N LYS A 114 -20.49 -8.49 -11.31
CA LYS A 114 -21.10 -7.80 -10.16
C LYS A 114 -20.14 -7.78 -8.98
N ASP A 115 -20.43 -6.98 -7.99
CA ASP A 115 -19.66 -6.98 -6.74
C ASP A 115 -20.04 -8.16 -5.84
N GLY A 116 -19.16 -8.52 -4.89
CA GLY A 116 -19.39 -9.63 -3.96
C GLY A 116 -19.37 -11.02 -4.61
N ILE A 117 -18.57 -11.22 -5.67
CA ILE A 117 -18.41 -12.55 -6.32
C ILE A 117 -17.53 -13.48 -5.48
N GLU A 118 -17.82 -14.79 -5.56
CA GLU A 118 -17.03 -15.84 -4.89
C GLU A 118 -15.85 -16.37 -5.74
N ALA A 119 -15.56 -15.74 -6.89
CA ALA A 119 -14.44 -16.14 -7.73
C ALA A 119 -13.09 -15.96 -7.00
N ASN A 120 -12.24 -16.98 -7.07
CA ASN A 120 -10.91 -16.92 -6.48
C ASN A 120 -10.00 -15.95 -7.24
N ASP A 121 -8.92 -15.52 -6.58
CA ASP A 121 -7.97 -14.54 -7.12
C ASP A 121 -7.36 -14.98 -8.44
N ASP A 122 -6.99 -16.25 -8.61
CA ASP A 122 -6.39 -16.76 -9.85
C ASP A 122 -7.35 -16.62 -11.05
N THR A 123 -8.64 -16.91 -10.85
CA THR A 123 -9.66 -16.74 -11.89
C THR A 123 -9.87 -15.26 -12.20
N ARG A 124 -9.96 -14.40 -11.19
CA ARG A 124 -10.08 -12.94 -11.37
C ARG A 124 -8.86 -12.37 -12.11
N MET A 125 -7.66 -12.83 -11.80
CA MET A 125 -6.43 -12.37 -12.46
C MET A 125 -6.31 -12.91 -13.89
N ARG A 126 -6.68 -14.16 -14.13
CA ARG A 126 -6.67 -14.74 -15.49
C ARG A 126 -7.63 -14.02 -16.43
N TYR A 127 -8.79 -13.63 -15.94
CA TYR A 127 -9.81 -12.88 -16.69
C TYR A 127 -9.90 -11.44 -16.22
N ARG A 128 -8.74 -10.81 -15.96
CA ARG A 128 -8.66 -9.50 -15.34
C ARG A 128 -9.48 -8.42 -16.07
N TYR A 129 -9.54 -8.45 -17.38
CA TYR A 129 -10.37 -7.55 -18.19
C TYR A 129 -11.88 -7.70 -17.93
N LEU A 130 -12.34 -8.84 -17.43
CA LEU A 130 -13.72 -9.03 -16.96
C LEU A 130 -13.88 -8.55 -15.51
N ASP A 131 -12.92 -8.86 -14.65
CA ASP A 131 -12.92 -8.40 -13.26
C ASP A 131 -12.95 -6.87 -13.18
N LEU A 132 -12.19 -6.20 -14.05
CA LEU A 132 -12.17 -4.73 -14.17
C LEU A 132 -13.51 -4.11 -14.64
N ARG A 133 -14.47 -4.90 -15.17
CA ARG A 133 -15.81 -4.43 -15.49
C ARG A 133 -16.72 -4.29 -14.27
N ARG A 134 -16.36 -4.91 -13.14
CA ARG A 134 -17.16 -4.82 -11.92
C ARG A 134 -17.21 -3.37 -11.41
N PRO A 135 -18.35 -2.92 -10.92
CA PRO A 135 -18.50 -1.52 -10.45
C PRO A 135 -17.45 -1.13 -9.42
N GLU A 136 -17.22 -1.97 -8.41
CA GLU A 136 -16.23 -1.75 -7.35
C GLU A 136 -14.82 -1.53 -7.90
N MET A 137 -14.39 -2.36 -8.86
CA MET A 137 -13.09 -2.24 -9.49
C MET A 137 -12.97 -0.94 -10.27
N LEU A 138 -14.00 -0.59 -11.02
CA LEU A 138 -14.02 0.66 -11.80
C LEU A 138 -13.96 1.89 -10.88
N GLU A 139 -14.67 1.89 -9.76
CA GLU A 139 -14.63 2.99 -8.78
C GLU A 139 -13.23 3.14 -8.16
N ASN A 140 -12.51 2.04 -7.89
CA ASN A 140 -11.13 2.08 -7.43
C ASN A 140 -10.22 2.83 -8.43
N PHE A 141 -10.40 2.60 -9.74
CA PHE A 141 -9.61 3.29 -10.77
C PHE A 141 -10.04 4.73 -10.99
N LYS A 142 -11.33 5.05 -10.85
CA LYS A 142 -11.78 6.45 -10.83
C LYS A 142 -11.19 7.22 -9.65
N LEU A 143 -11.16 6.57 -8.47
CA LEU A 143 -10.51 7.14 -7.29
C LEU A 143 -9.02 7.35 -7.54
N ARG A 144 -8.31 6.34 -8.06
CA ARG A 144 -6.88 6.45 -8.41
C ARG A 144 -6.61 7.62 -9.35
N ALA A 145 -7.41 7.76 -10.41
CA ALA A 145 -7.27 8.87 -11.36
C ALA A 145 -7.48 10.23 -10.68
N LYS A 146 -8.46 10.33 -9.78
CA LYS A 146 -8.76 11.55 -9.04
C LYS A 146 -7.65 11.90 -8.05
N VAL A 147 -7.08 10.91 -7.34
CA VAL A 147 -5.91 11.08 -6.46
C VAL A 147 -4.72 11.62 -7.26
N THR A 148 -4.39 10.98 -8.37
CA THR A 148 -3.27 11.39 -9.23
C THR A 148 -3.44 12.82 -9.75
N HIS A 149 -4.65 13.17 -10.17
CA HIS A 149 -4.96 14.53 -10.65
C HIS A 149 -4.83 15.57 -9.53
N SER A 150 -5.34 15.27 -8.34
CA SER A 150 -5.23 16.15 -7.17
C SER A 150 -3.78 16.41 -6.79
N ILE A 151 -2.94 15.37 -6.77
CA ILE A 151 -1.50 15.46 -6.47
C ILE A 151 -0.79 16.36 -7.50
N ARG A 152 -0.98 16.10 -8.81
CA ARG A 152 -0.39 16.93 -9.87
C ARG A 152 -0.77 18.39 -9.74
N ASN A 153 -2.06 18.69 -9.59
CA ASN A 153 -2.53 20.07 -9.43
C ASN A 153 -1.93 20.76 -8.20
N TYR A 154 -1.73 20.04 -7.11
CA TYR A 154 -1.13 20.61 -5.91
C TYR A 154 0.34 20.96 -6.14
N LEU A 155 1.12 20.02 -6.68
CA LEU A 155 2.55 20.19 -6.90
C LEU A 155 2.84 21.23 -8.01
N ASP A 156 2.06 21.23 -9.09
CA ASP A 156 2.16 22.24 -10.15
C ASP A 156 1.93 23.66 -9.61
N ASN A 157 0.96 23.85 -8.71
CA ASN A 157 0.71 25.14 -8.06
C ASN A 157 1.85 25.59 -7.12
N LEU A 158 2.70 24.68 -6.68
CA LEU A 158 3.89 24.95 -5.89
C LEU A 158 5.16 25.02 -6.77
N GLU A 159 4.99 25.14 -8.08
CA GLU A 159 6.08 25.27 -9.07
C GLU A 159 7.03 24.05 -9.14
N PHE A 160 6.54 22.86 -8.79
CA PHE A 160 7.27 21.63 -9.04
C PHE A 160 7.27 21.30 -10.54
N ILE A 161 8.39 20.79 -11.03
CA ILE A 161 8.56 20.37 -12.41
C ILE A 161 8.41 18.85 -12.50
N ASP A 162 7.45 18.36 -13.30
CA ASP A 162 7.29 16.94 -13.62
C ASP A 162 8.37 16.50 -14.62
N VAL A 163 9.31 15.66 -14.19
CA VAL A 163 10.44 15.22 -15.02
C VAL A 163 10.53 13.71 -15.05
N GLU A 164 10.51 13.14 -16.26
CA GLU A 164 10.74 11.71 -16.46
C GLU A 164 12.23 11.36 -16.27
N THR A 165 12.47 10.25 -15.57
CA THR A 165 13.80 9.69 -15.36
C THR A 165 13.95 8.35 -16.08
N PRO A 166 15.17 7.89 -16.40
CA PRO A 166 15.38 6.65 -17.15
C PRO A 166 14.84 5.41 -16.45
N MET A 167 14.25 4.49 -17.22
CA MET A 167 13.90 3.13 -16.79
C MET A 167 15.04 2.12 -17.04
N LEU A 168 15.93 2.39 -17.98
CA LEU A 168 17.12 1.59 -18.22
C LEU A 168 18.30 2.26 -17.52
N THR A 169 18.63 1.79 -16.33
CA THR A 169 19.64 2.38 -15.46
C THR A 169 20.82 1.44 -15.23
N LYS A 170 21.84 1.92 -14.54
CA LYS A 170 22.90 1.07 -13.99
C LYS A 170 22.39 0.41 -12.71
N SER A 171 22.74 -0.88 -12.50
CA SER A 171 22.45 -1.55 -11.24
C SER A 171 23.15 -0.84 -10.08
N THR A 172 22.38 -0.56 -9.02
CA THR A 172 22.85 0.10 -7.81
C THR A 172 22.25 -0.61 -6.59
N PRO A 173 23.03 -0.87 -5.52
CA PRO A 173 22.52 -1.55 -4.33
C PRO A 173 21.66 -0.58 -3.50
N GLU A 174 20.33 -0.69 -3.60
CA GLU A 174 19.36 0.11 -2.85
C GLU A 174 18.46 -0.72 -1.89
N GLY A 175 18.91 -1.92 -1.50
CA GLY A 175 18.21 -2.76 -0.53
C GLY A 175 17.48 -3.97 -1.14
N ALA A 176 16.69 -3.85 -2.19
CA ALA A 176 16.09 -4.96 -2.91
C ALA A 176 17.02 -5.48 -4.03
N ARG A 177 16.68 -6.63 -4.62
CA ARG A 177 17.36 -7.10 -5.85
C ARG A 177 16.81 -6.35 -7.06
N ASP A 178 17.69 -6.09 -8.03
CA ASP A 178 17.34 -5.44 -9.29
C ASP A 178 16.78 -6.45 -10.31
N TYR A 179 15.81 -6.02 -11.11
CA TYR A 179 15.48 -6.67 -12.37
C TYR A 179 16.50 -6.27 -13.44
N LEU A 180 17.17 -7.25 -14.03
CA LEU A 180 18.21 -7.01 -15.04
C LEU A 180 17.66 -7.16 -16.45
N VAL A 181 18.08 -6.24 -17.35
CA VAL A 181 17.72 -6.23 -18.77
C VAL A 181 19.01 -6.33 -19.59
N PRO A 182 19.22 -7.43 -20.34
CA PRO A 182 20.46 -7.59 -21.11
C PRO A 182 20.53 -6.61 -22.28
N SER A 183 21.75 -6.12 -22.57
CA SER A 183 22.02 -5.20 -23.68
C SER A 183 22.47 -5.97 -24.94
N ARG A 184 21.69 -5.90 -26.01
CA ARG A 184 22.07 -6.48 -27.30
C ARG A 184 23.27 -5.76 -27.94
N VAL A 185 23.36 -4.45 -27.73
CA VAL A 185 24.42 -3.60 -28.34
C VAL A 185 25.76 -3.76 -27.59
N ASN A 186 25.68 -3.86 -26.25
CA ASN A 186 26.85 -4.05 -25.40
C ASN A 186 26.79 -5.46 -24.81
N GLN A 187 27.24 -6.45 -25.55
CA GLN A 187 27.18 -7.85 -25.13
C GLN A 187 27.85 -8.08 -23.78
N GLY A 188 27.25 -8.90 -22.95
CA GLY A 188 27.71 -9.18 -21.59
C GLY A 188 27.42 -8.06 -20.56
N HIS A 189 26.77 -6.97 -20.99
CA HIS A 189 26.35 -5.89 -20.11
C HIS A 189 24.85 -5.88 -19.94
N PHE A 190 24.39 -5.39 -18.77
CA PHE A 190 22.98 -5.34 -18.40
C PHE A 190 22.60 -3.93 -17.94
N TYR A 191 21.41 -3.51 -18.30
CA TYR A 191 20.70 -2.47 -17.58
C TYR A 191 19.99 -3.08 -16.38
N ALA A 192 19.66 -2.24 -15.41
CA ALA A 192 18.73 -2.58 -14.34
C ALA A 192 17.48 -1.71 -14.44
N LEU A 193 16.32 -2.25 -14.07
CA LEU A 193 15.13 -1.44 -13.87
C LEU A 193 15.23 -0.75 -12.50
N PRO A 194 14.89 0.56 -12.38
CA PRO A 194 15.15 1.34 -11.18
C PRO A 194 14.25 0.90 -10.01
N GLN A 195 14.83 0.76 -8.83
CA GLN A 195 14.08 0.56 -7.59
C GLN A 195 13.38 1.85 -7.14
N SER A 196 13.99 2.98 -7.45
CA SER A 196 13.47 4.34 -7.32
C SER A 196 14.31 5.29 -8.19
N PRO A 197 13.86 6.53 -8.49
CA PRO A 197 14.66 7.51 -9.17
C PRO A 197 15.64 8.27 -8.25
N GLN A 198 16.08 7.67 -7.12
CA GLN A 198 16.81 8.35 -6.05
C GLN A 198 18.05 9.11 -6.52
N ILE A 199 18.91 8.49 -7.31
CA ILE A 199 20.15 9.15 -7.75
C ILE A 199 19.84 10.23 -8.79
N THR A 200 18.95 9.95 -9.74
CA THR A 200 18.61 10.89 -10.81
C THR A 200 17.92 12.14 -10.28
N LYS A 201 17.04 12.03 -9.28
CA LYS A 201 16.41 13.20 -8.69
C LYS A 201 17.40 14.08 -7.91
N GLN A 202 18.40 13.48 -7.26
CA GLN A 202 19.48 14.24 -6.64
C GLN A 202 20.30 15.01 -7.69
N LEU A 203 20.62 14.37 -8.81
CA LEU A 203 21.31 15.03 -9.93
C LEU A 203 20.48 16.17 -10.55
N LEU A 204 19.13 16.05 -10.56
CA LEU A 204 18.25 17.15 -10.96
C LEU A 204 18.35 18.36 -10.03
N MET A 205 18.55 18.12 -8.72
CA MET A 205 18.81 19.21 -7.77
C MET A 205 20.14 19.90 -8.08
N ASN A 206 21.19 19.13 -8.36
CA ASN A 206 22.47 19.67 -8.80
C ASN A 206 22.38 20.42 -10.15
N ALA A 207 21.46 20.01 -11.01
CA ALA A 207 21.16 20.68 -12.28
C ALA A 207 20.33 21.98 -12.12
N GLY A 208 19.91 22.32 -10.90
CA GLY A 208 19.19 23.55 -10.59
C GLY A 208 17.68 23.49 -10.83
N PHE A 209 17.09 22.31 -10.86
CA PHE A 209 15.62 22.17 -11.00
C PHE A 209 14.86 22.63 -9.77
N ASP A 210 15.48 22.66 -8.61
CA ASP A 210 14.97 23.17 -7.34
C ASP A 210 13.78 22.41 -6.76
N ARG A 211 12.72 22.15 -7.53
CA ARG A 211 11.51 21.41 -7.15
C ARG A 211 11.14 20.43 -8.26
N TYR A 212 11.37 19.15 -7.97
CA TYR A 212 11.09 18.04 -8.89
C TYR A 212 9.99 17.16 -8.31
N TYR A 213 9.12 16.64 -9.18
CA TYR A 213 8.32 15.47 -8.87
C TYR A 213 8.16 14.57 -10.09
N GLN A 214 7.76 13.34 -9.84
CA GLN A 214 7.36 12.38 -10.86
C GLN A 214 6.38 11.36 -10.28
N ILE A 215 5.38 10.95 -11.06
CA ILE A 215 4.59 9.75 -10.76
C ILE A 215 5.19 8.62 -11.57
N VAL A 216 5.99 7.79 -10.94
CA VAL A 216 6.98 6.91 -11.58
C VAL A 216 6.77 5.44 -11.23
N LYS A 217 7.03 4.56 -12.21
CA LYS A 217 7.16 3.13 -11.99
C LYS A 217 8.49 2.80 -11.32
N CYS A 218 8.40 1.95 -10.29
CA CYS A 218 9.53 1.39 -9.56
C CYS A 218 9.46 -0.13 -9.60
N PHE A 219 10.61 -0.80 -9.51
CA PHE A 219 10.75 -2.24 -9.67
C PHE A 219 11.62 -2.80 -8.56
N ARG A 220 11.13 -3.84 -7.86
CA ARG A 220 11.88 -4.53 -6.80
C ARG A 220 11.63 -6.02 -6.88
N ASP A 221 12.69 -6.80 -6.99
CA ASP A 221 12.61 -8.26 -6.95
C ASP A 221 12.75 -8.71 -5.50
N GLU A 222 11.62 -8.77 -4.82
CA GLU A 222 11.49 -9.12 -3.41
C GLU A 222 10.27 -10.00 -3.15
N ASP A 223 10.17 -10.57 -1.95
CA ASP A 223 9.03 -11.39 -1.55
C ASP A 223 7.74 -10.58 -1.56
N LEU A 224 6.70 -11.12 -2.21
CA LEU A 224 5.42 -10.45 -2.37
C LEU A 224 4.53 -10.66 -1.16
N ARG A 225 3.84 -9.57 -0.78
CA ARG A 225 2.83 -9.54 0.28
C ARG A 225 1.55 -8.86 -0.24
N GLY A 226 0.52 -8.79 0.57
CA GLY A 226 -0.74 -8.14 0.19
C GLY A 226 -0.61 -6.67 -0.24
N ASP A 227 0.41 -5.97 0.26
CA ASP A 227 0.72 -4.57 -0.01
C ASP A 227 2.01 -4.35 -0.83
N ARG A 228 2.55 -5.42 -1.46
CA ARG A 228 3.77 -5.36 -2.29
C ARG A 228 3.56 -5.99 -3.65
N GLN A 229 4.16 -5.38 -4.68
CA GLN A 229 4.21 -5.85 -6.06
C GLN A 229 5.63 -5.68 -6.61
N PRO A 230 6.08 -6.53 -7.57
CA PRO A 230 7.40 -6.41 -8.16
C PRO A 230 7.55 -5.14 -9.00
N GLU A 231 6.44 -4.60 -9.48
CA GLU A 231 6.33 -3.29 -10.12
C GLU A 231 5.20 -2.49 -9.47
N PHE A 232 5.50 -1.28 -9.05
CA PHE A 232 4.56 -0.40 -8.35
C PHE A 232 4.79 1.06 -8.74
N THR A 233 3.93 1.95 -8.28
CA THR A 233 4.01 3.37 -8.62
C THR A 233 4.26 4.22 -7.38
N GLN A 234 5.23 5.13 -7.47
CA GLN A 234 5.48 6.14 -6.46
C GLN A 234 5.10 7.53 -6.96
N VAL A 235 4.68 8.38 -6.04
CA VAL A 235 4.79 9.83 -6.17
C VAL A 235 6.13 10.19 -5.55
N ASP A 236 7.07 10.56 -6.36
CA ASP A 236 8.44 10.88 -5.97
C ASP A 236 8.69 12.38 -6.10
N LEU A 237 9.28 12.99 -5.09
CA LEU A 237 9.61 14.42 -5.08
C LEU A 237 10.97 14.68 -4.45
N GLU A 238 11.61 15.76 -4.90
CA GLU A 238 12.87 16.25 -4.35
C GLU A 238 12.91 17.78 -4.44
N THR A 239 13.52 18.41 -3.42
CA THR A 239 13.61 19.88 -3.31
C THR A 239 14.99 20.30 -2.86
N SER A 240 15.46 21.46 -3.35
CA SER A 240 16.68 22.12 -2.87
C SER A 240 16.35 23.17 -1.82
N PHE A 241 17.30 23.41 -0.91
CA PHE A 241 17.29 24.51 0.05
C PHE A 241 16.17 24.53 1.09
N LEU A 242 15.38 23.45 1.20
CA LEU A 242 14.34 23.30 2.22
C LEU A 242 14.84 22.44 3.38
N SER A 243 14.34 22.75 4.57
CA SER A 243 14.47 21.88 5.74
C SER A 243 13.55 20.65 5.64
N ASP A 244 13.81 19.66 6.46
CA ASP A 244 12.94 18.47 6.61
C ASP A 244 11.51 18.87 7.00
N GLN A 245 11.34 19.86 7.88
CA GLN A 245 10.03 20.38 8.28
C GLN A 245 9.27 20.99 7.08
N GLU A 246 9.92 21.83 6.27
CA GLU A 246 9.30 22.46 5.10
C GLU A 246 8.89 21.41 4.04
N ILE A 247 9.69 20.34 3.88
CA ILE A 247 9.32 19.22 3.00
C ILE A 247 8.09 18.48 3.55
N GLN A 248 8.06 18.23 4.86
CA GLN A 248 6.90 17.60 5.53
C GLN A 248 5.64 18.47 5.37
N ASP A 249 5.74 19.79 5.52
CA ASP A 249 4.61 20.73 5.35
C ASP A 249 4.03 20.68 3.92
N ILE A 250 4.87 20.56 2.89
CA ILE A 250 4.44 20.38 1.49
C ILE A 250 3.66 19.07 1.35
N VAL A 251 4.16 17.98 1.92
CA VAL A 251 3.53 16.66 1.84
C VAL A 251 2.20 16.65 2.61
N GLU A 252 2.14 17.27 3.79
CA GLU A 252 0.91 17.42 4.57
C GLU A 252 -0.17 18.17 3.78
N GLY A 253 0.20 19.28 3.14
CA GLY A 253 -0.72 20.05 2.30
C GLY A 253 -1.21 19.26 1.08
N MET A 254 -0.33 18.46 0.46
CA MET A 254 -0.69 17.56 -0.64
C MET A 254 -1.70 16.50 -0.19
N ILE A 255 -1.46 15.83 0.93
CA ILE A 255 -2.36 14.82 1.50
C ILE A 255 -3.69 15.45 1.87
N ALA A 256 -3.69 16.60 2.55
CA ALA A 256 -4.91 17.31 2.93
C ALA A 256 -5.77 17.64 1.70
N LYS A 257 -5.13 18.09 0.60
CA LYS A 257 -5.85 18.34 -0.66
C LYS A 257 -6.42 17.06 -1.27
N VAL A 258 -5.68 15.97 -1.30
CA VAL A 258 -6.17 14.67 -1.78
C VAL A 258 -7.38 14.22 -0.96
N MET A 259 -7.31 14.29 0.37
CA MET A 259 -8.41 13.90 1.26
C MET A 259 -9.67 14.74 0.99
N LYS A 260 -9.51 16.04 0.84
CA LYS A 260 -10.63 16.95 0.52
C LYS A 260 -11.23 16.64 -0.85
N ASP A 261 -10.39 16.51 -1.88
CA ASP A 261 -10.86 16.31 -3.27
C ASP A 261 -11.50 14.94 -3.47
N THR A 262 -11.02 13.89 -2.79
CA THR A 262 -11.44 12.51 -3.06
C THR A 262 -12.46 11.97 -2.07
N LYS A 263 -12.35 12.36 -0.79
CA LYS A 263 -13.22 11.89 0.29
C LYS A 263 -14.15 12.98 0.86
N GLY A 264 -13.93 14.24 0.51
CA GLY A 264 -14.64 15.37 1.12
C GLY A 264 -14.29 15.58 2.59
N LEU A 265 -13.18 15.02 3.05
CA LEU A 265 -12.72 15.10 4.45
C LEU A 265 -11.64 16.17 4.59
N GLU A 266 -11.77 16.97 5.64
CA GLU A 266 -10.71 17.87 6.09
C GLU A 266 -9.89 17.16 7.17
N VAL A 267 -8.58 17.11 6.99
CA VAL A 267 -7.62 16.54 7.96
C VAL A 267 -6.95 17.67 8.73
N SER A 268 -6.74 17.46 10.02
CA SER A 268 -6.07 18.47 10.87
C SER A 268 -4.57 18.50 10.58
N LEU A 269 -4.04 19.69 10.40
CA LEU A 269 -2.60 19.93 10.24
C LEU A 269 -2.07 20.76 11.43
N PRO A 270 -0.79 20.64 11.80
CA PRO A 270 0.17 19.65 11.29
C PRO A 270 -0.14 18.23 11.77
N PHE A 271 0.36 17.21 11.04
CA PHE A 271 0.28 15.82 11.51
C PHE A 271 1.13 15.61 12.76
N PRO A 272 0.72 14.74 13.70
CA PRO A 272 1.54 14.37 14.85
C PRO A 272 2.91 13.83 14.41
N ARG A 273 3.94 14.08 15.22
CA ARG A 273 5.28 13.53 15.08
C ARG A 273 5.58 12.61 16.23
N MET A 274 6.14 11.45 15.95
CA MET A 274 6.53 10.44 16.94
C MET A 274 7.98 10.03 16.65
N ALA A 275 8.82 10.01 17.66
CA ALA A 275 10.16 9.46 17.52
C ALA A 275 10.11 7.96 17.20
N TYR A 276 11.05 7.47 16.39
CA TYR A 276 11.18 6.06 16.08
C TYR A 276 11.21 5.17 17.34
N ASP A 277 12.01 5.57 18.33
CA ASP A 277 12.12 4.83 19.59
C ASP A 277 10.78 4.76 20.33
N ASP A 278 9.98 5.85 20.32
CA ASP A 278 8.64 5.86 20.94
C ASP A 278 7.66 4.95 20.17
N ALA A 279 7.72 4.94 18.84
CA ALA A 279 6.89 4.06 18.01
C ALA A 279 7.22 2.59 18.32
N MET A 280 8.49 2.23 18.35
CA MET A 280 8.93 0.87 18.66
C MET A 280 8.60 0.49 20.12
N ASN A 281 8.83 1.37 21.07
CA ASN A 281 8.60 1.06 22.50
C ASN A 281 7.13 0.95 22.87
N ASN A 282 6.25 1.79 22.28
CA ASN A 282 4.85 1.87 22.67
C ASN A 282 3.91 1.07 21.75
N TYR A 283 4.29 0.85 20.51
CA TYR A 283 3.45 0.15 19.52
C TYR A 283 4.09 -1.13 18.97
N GLY A 284 5.39 -1.32 19.17
CA GLY A 284 6.14 -2.44 18.62
C GLY A 284 6.26 -2.41 17.11
N SER A 285 6.21 -1.22 16.50
CA SER A 285 6.24 -1.03 15.05
C SER A 285 6.67 0.39 14.68
N ASP A 286 7.46 0.52 13.64
CA ASP A 286 7.82 1.77 12.95
C ASP A 286 6.65 2.42 12.17
N LYS A 287 5.54 1.71 12.04
CA LYS A 287 4.30 2.14 11.37
C LYS A 287 3.07 1.86 12.24
N PRO A 288 2.94 2.55 13.36
CA PRO A 288 1.90 2.27 14.35
C PRO A 288 0.49 2.59 13.83
N ASP A 289 -0.47 1.70 14.11
CA ASP A 289 -1.88 2.02 13.98
C ASP A 289 -2.38 2.69 15.26
N THR A 290 -2.66 3.97 15.19
CA THR A 290 -3.09 4.80 16.33
C THR A 290 -4.61 4.93 16.44
N ARG A 291 -5.40 4.14 15.69
CA ARG A 291 -6.87 4.18 15.73
C ARG A 291 -7.47 3.49 16.97
N PHE A 292 -6.65 2.77 17.72
CA PHE A 292 -7.04 2.08 18.95
C PHE A 292 -5.88 2.11 19.96
N ASP A 293 -6.21 1.98 21.22
CA ASP A 293 -5.26 1.90 22.33
C ASP A 293 -4.55 0.54 22.39
N MET A 294 -4.15 0.06 23.54
CA MET A 294 -3.38 -1.15 23.79
C MET A 294 -1.87 -0.97 23.55
N LEU A 295 -1.31 0.03 24.22
CA LEU A 295 0.13 0.32 24.16
C LEU A 295 0.94 -0.78 24.87
N LEU A 296 2.15 -1.01 24.38
CA LEU A 296 3.14 -1.86 25.03
C LEU A 296 3.63 -1.15 26.32
N GLN A 297 3.78 -1.91 27.38
CA GLN A 297 4.25 -1.41 28.67
C GLN A 297 5.49 -2.20 29.10
N ASP A 298 6.56 -1.48 29.44
CA ASP A 298 7.80 -2.08 29.94
C ASP A 298 7.66 -2.41 31.43
N LEU A 299 7.82 -3.66 31.77
CA LEU A 299 7.72 -4.20 33.12
C LEU A 299 9.03 -4.78 33.63
N THR A 300 10.13 -4.61 32.89
CA THR A 300 11.42 -5.22 33.18
C THR A 300 11.85 -5.01 34.62
N GLU A 301 11.83 -3.78 35.11
CA GLU A 301 12.21 -3.48 36.52
C GLU A 301 11.13 -3.94 37.54
N VAL A 302 9.85 -4.00 37.12
CA VAL A 302 8.75 -4.44 37.99
C VAL A 302 8.88 -5.93 38.34
N VAL A 303 9.30 -6.75 37.36
CA VAL A 303 9.35 -8.23 37.47
C VAL A 303 10.77 -8.78 37.72
N LYS A 304 11.78 -7.96 37.85
CA LYS A 304 13.19 -8.37 37.95
C LYS A 304 13.49 -9.30 39.12
N GLU A 305 12.79 -9.11 40.24
CA GLU A 305 13.05 -9.84 41.50
C GLU A 305 12.12 -11.04 41.70
N VAL A 306 11.29 -11.39 40.70
CA VAL A 306 10.37 -12.52 40.84
C VAL A 306 11.11 -13.87 40.69
N ASP A 307 10.69 -14.87 41.43
CA ASP A 307 11.19 -16.25 41.31
C ASP A 307 10.56 -16.97 40.10
N PHE A 308 10.77 -16.35 38.91
CA PHE A 308 10.39 -16.92 37.63
C PHE A 308 11.47 -16.59 36.58
N LYS A 309 12.34 -17.55 36.32
CA LYS A 309 13.53 -17.38 35.49
C LYS A 309 13.24 -16.76 34.13
N VAL A 310 12.13 -17.09 33.51
CA VAL A 310 11.73 -16.52 32.21
C VAL A 310 11.65 -14.99 32.26
N PHE A 311 11.26 -14.42 33.40
CA PHE A 311 11.17 -12.97 33.57
C PHE A 311 12.47 -12.38 34.14
N SER A 312 13.02 -13.01 35.17
CA SER A 312 14.22 -12.45 35.87
C SER A 312 15.51 -12.52 35.04
N GLU A 313 15.60 -13.43 34.07
CA GLU A 313 16.78 -13.60 33.21
C GLU A 313 16.60 -12.95 31.80
N ALA A 314 15.42 -12.46 31.46
CA ALA A 314 15.16 -11.81 30.18
C ALA A 314 15.79 -10.39 30.13
N SER A 315 16.26 -10.00 28.94
CA SER A 315 16.75 -8.63 28.73
C SER A 315 15.65 -7.61 28.90
N VAL A 316 14.44 -7.93 28.44
CA VAL A 316 13.26 -7.09 28.54
C VAL A 316 12.01 -7.94 28.79
N VAL A 317 11.11 -7.44 29.62
CA VAL A 317 9.76 -7.98 29.80
C VAL A 317 8.76 -6.88 29.50
N LYS A 318 7.99 -7.05 28.44
CA LYS A 318 6.90 -6.12 28.07
C LYS A 318 5.55 -6.80 28.08
N ALA A 319 4.51 -6.00 28.23
CA ALA A 319 3.13 -6.50 28.22
C ALA A 319 2.19 -5.60 27.42
N ILE A 320 1.07 -6.18 26.99
CA ILE A 320 -0.12 -5.47 26.53
C ILE A 320 -1.32 -5.85 27.37
N VAL A 321 -2.24 -4.91 27.57
CA VAL A 321 -3.49 -5.13 28.32
C VAL A 321 -4.67 -5.07 27.35
N VAL A 322 -5.37 -6.19 27.20
CA VAL A 322 -6.59 -6.31 26.40
C VAL A 322 -7.78 -6.01 27.31
N LYS A 323 -8.29 -4.79 27.23
CA LYS A 323 -9.32 -4.26 28.13
C LYS A 323 -10.66 -4.99 28.00
N ASN A 324 -11.21 -5.42 29.15
CA ASN A 324 -12.55 -5.99 29.29
C ASN A 324 -12.87 -7.14 28.31
N LYS A 325 -11.91 -8.03 28.04
CA LYS A 325 -12.05 -9.12 27.06
C LYS A 325 -11.49 -10.47 27.52
N ALA A 326 -11.11 -10.64 28.79
CA ALA A 326 -10.54 -11.90 29.28
C ALA A 326 -11.50 -13.10 29.09
N ASP A 327 -12.81 -12.87 29.13
CA ASP A 327 -13.86 -13.87 28.88
C ASP A 327 -13.90 -14.36 27.43
N LYS A 328 -13.46 -13.54 26.46
CA LYS A 328 -13.39 -13.89 25.04
C LYS A 328 -12.23 -14.83 24.71
N TYR A 329 -11.22 -14.88 25.58
CA TYR A 329 -10.01 -15.68 25.37
C TYR A 329 -10.02 -16.94 26.24
N SER A 330 -10.40 -18.06 25.63
CA SER A 330 -10.18 -19.39 26.18
C SER A 330 -8.69 -19.76 26.11
N ARG A 331 -8.28 -20.79 26.85
CA ARG A 331 -6.91 -21.32 26.77
C ARG A 331 -6.49 -21.63 25.31
N LYS A 332 -7.39 -22.25 24.55
CA LYS A 332 -7.16 -22.57 23.13
C LYS A 332 -6.93 -21.32 22.27
N ASN A 333 -7.62 -20.21 22.57
CA ASN A 333 -7.40 -18.95 21.85
C ASN A 333 -6.04 -18.36 22.18
N ILE A 334 -5.62 -18.43 23.47
CA ILE A 334 -4.30 -17.95 23.89
C ILE A 334 -3.19 -18.84 23.31
N ASP A 335 -3.40 -20.16 23.23
CA ASP A 335 -2.45 -21.06 22.57
C ASP A 335 -2.23 -20.66 21.09
N LYS A 336 -3.27 -20.21 20.36
CA LYS A 336 -3.13 -19.66 19.00
C LYS A 336 -2.31 -18.37 18.97
N LEU A 337 -2.52 -17.48 19.94
CA LEU A 337 -1.71 -16.25 20.05
C LEU A 337 -0.24 -16.60 20.37
N THR A 338 -0.01 -17.66 21.14
CA THR A 338 1.34 -18.16 21.43
C THR A 338 2.04 -18.67 20.16
N GLU A 339 1.32 -19.38 19.27
CA GLU A 339 1.90 -19.79 17.99
C GLU A 339 2.24 -18.59 17.09
N ILE A 340 1.43 -17.54 17.11
CA ILE A 340 1.77 -16.30 16.43
C ILE A 340 3.02 -15.67 17.05
N ALA A 341 3.10 -15.57 18.39
CA ALA A 341 4.26 -15.03 19.08
C ALA A 341 5.56 -15.75 18.68
N LYS A 342 5.53 -17.08 18.54
CA LYS A 342 6.67 -17.87 18.09
C LYS A 342 7.12 -17.54 16.65
N GLN A 343 6.19 -17.16 15.77
CA GLN A 343 6.53 -16.74 14.39
C GLN A 343 7.37 -15.45 14.37
N TYR A 344 7.25 -14.63 15.41
CA TYR A 344 8.05 -13.43 15.64
C TYR A 344 9.27 -13.65 16.55
N GLY A 345 9.66 -14.91 16.77
CA GLY A 345 10.87 -15.26 17.50
C GLY A 345 10.70 -15.40 19.02
N ALA A 346 9.54 -15.09 19.58
CA ALA A 346 9.34 -15.24 21.02
C ALA A 346 9.34 -16.71 21.45
N LYS A 347 10.02 -17.01 22.55
CA LYS A 347 10.09 -18.37 23.13
C LYS A 347 8.77 -18.85 23.69
N GLY A 348 7.86 -17.93 24.01
CA GLY A 348 6.54 -18.22 24.54
C GLY A 348 5.75 -16.94 24.84
N LEU A 349 4.48 -17.12 25.22
CA LEU A 349 3.59 -16.05 25.62
C LEU A 349 3.05 -16.33 27.02
N ALA A 350 3.47 -15.53 28.01
CA ALA A 350 2.90 -15.60 29.34
C ALA A 350 1.63 -14.74 29.42
N TRP A 351 0.69 -15.12 30.29
CA TRP A 351 -0.55 -14.40 30.39
C TRP A 351 -1.20 -14.47 31.78
N LEU A 352 -1.97 -13.43 32.08
CA LEU A 352 -2.81 -13.28 33.26
C LEU A 352 -4.21 -12.80 32.86
N LYS A 353 -5.20 -13.15 33.66
CA LYS A 353 -6.51 -12.50 33.71
C LYS A 353 -6.63 -11.72 34.99
N TYR A 354 -7.21 -10.55 34.92
CA TYR A 354 -7.51 -9.72 36.09
C TYR A 354 -9.03 -9.63 36.29
N ALA A 355 -9.49 -10.08 37.43
CA ALA A 355 -10.89 -10.04 37.79
C ALA A 355 -11.04 -10.00 39.33
N ASP A 356 -12.08 -9.33 39.81
CA ASP A 356 -12.37 -9.21 41.26
C ASP A 356 -11.18 -8.70 42.07
N ASN A 357 -10.43 -7.74 41.52
CA ASN A 357 -9.21 -7.16 42.07
C ASN A 357 -8.09 -8.16 42.36
N THR A 358 -8.01 -9.25 41.58
CA THR A 358 -6.97 -10.27 41.71
C THR A 358 -6.52 -10.80 40.36
N ILE A 359 -5.25 -11.22 40.30
CA ILE A 359 -4.67 -11.86 39.15
C ILE A 359 -4.90 -13.37 39.18
N SER A 360 -5.13 -13.96 38.00
CA SER A 360 -5.26 -15.42 37.83
C SER A 360 -4.59 -15.83 36.52
N GLY A 361 -4.17 -17.09 36.44
CA GLY A 361 -3.52 -17.64 35.24
C GLY A 361 -2.23 -18.42 35.55
N PRO A 362 -1.55 -18.97 34.52
CA PRO A 362 -0.42 -19.88 34.72
C PRO A 362 0.77 -19.24 35.46
N VAL A 363 0.99 -17.95 35.27
CA VAL A 363 2.14 -17.23 35.89
C VAL A 363 1.76 -16.45 37.15
N ALA A 364 0.48 -16.42 37.54
CA ALA A 364 -0.04 -15.67 38.69
C ALA A 364 0.71 -16.03 40.00
N LYS A 365 0.96 -17.30 40.24
CA LYS A 365 1.67 -17.78 41.45
C LYS A 365 3.07 -17.17 41.64
N PHE A 366 3.74 -16.76 40.58
CA PHE A 366 5.06 -16.14 40.63
C PHE A 366 4.98 -14.63 40.85
N LEU A 367 3.83 -14.03 40.56
CA LEU A 367 3.63 -12.57 40.57
C LEU A 367 2.81 -12.07 41.77
N THR A 368 2.26 -12.98 42.59
CA THR A 368 1.46 -12.60 43.77
C THR A 368 2.20 -11.67 44.74
N ALA A 369 3.50 -11.90 44.93
CA ALA A 369 4.31 -11.06 45.83
C ALA A 369 4.48 -9.61 45.35
N ILE A 370 4.33 -9.36 44.06
CA ILE A 370 4.48 -8.06 43.42
C ILE A 370 3.16 -7.54 42.83
N GLU A 371 2.02 -8.17 43.14
CA GLU A 371 0.73 -7.84 42.54
C GLU A 371 0.37 -6.35 42.67
N GLY A 372 0.68 -5.71 43.80
CA GLY A 372 0.49 -4.27 43.98
C GLY A 372 1.30 -3.42 43.01
N ARG A 373 2.60 -3.72 42.83
CA ARG A 373 3.48 -3.01 41.85
C ARG A 373 3.03 -3.26 40.42
N LEU A 374 2.61 -4.48 40.10
CA LEU A 374 2.12 -4.87 38.79
C LEU A 374 0.83 -4.15 38.42
N THR A 375 -0.13 -4.08 39.37
CA THR A 375 -1.39 -3.38 39.16
C THR A 375 -1.22 -1.88 39.09
N GLU A 376 -0.28 -1.31 39.83
CA GLU A 376 0.08 0.10 39.72
C GLU A 376 0.66 0.44 38.32
N ALA A 377 1.54 -0.41 37.80
CA ALA A 377 2.14 -0.22 36.47
C ALA A 377 1.13 -0.42 35.34
N LEU A 378 0.34 -1.48 35.36
CA LEU A 378 -0.56 -1.87 34.26
C LEU A 378 -1.94 -1.22 34.34
N GLN A 379 -2.37 -0.76 35.52
CA GLN A 379 -3.70 -0.22 35.78
C GLN A 379 -4.83 -1.10 35.19
N PRO A 380 -4.83 -2.41 35.50
CA PRO A 380 -5.80 -3.33 34.92
C PRO A 380 -7.18 -3.08 35.50
N GLU A 381 -8.20 -3.33 34.67
CA GLU A 381 -9.60 -3.27 35.04
C GLU A 381 -10.20 -4.67 35.07
N ASN A 382 -11.40 -4.78 35.66
CA ASN A 382 -12.08 -6.08 35.74
C ASN A 382 -12.30 -6.69 34.35
N ASN A 383 -12.04 -7.99 34.22
CA ASN A 383 -12.11 -8.75 32.95
C ASN A 383 -11.02 -8.38 31.92
N ASP A 384 -9.87 -7.84 32.36
CA ASP A 384 -8.72 -7.61 31.48
C ASP A 384 -7.89 -8.88 31.28
N LEU A 385 -7.37 -9.05 30.05
CA LEU A 385 -6.35 -10.04 29.72
C LEU A 385 -5.00 -9.35 29.53
N ILE A 386 -3.99 -9.83 30.23
CA ILE A 386 -2.61 -9.30 30.18
C ILE A 386 -1.73 -10.34 29.50
N LEU A 387 -1.05 -9.94 28.43
CA LEU A 387 -0.13 -10.78 27.67
C LEU A 387 1.30 -10.25 27.82
N PHE A 388 2.26 -11.14 28.13
CA PHE A 388 3.66 -10.78 28.36
C PHE A 388 4.57 -11.48 27.37
N VAL A 389 5.58 -10.76 26.89
CA VAL A 389 6.72 -11.32 26.19
C VAL A 389 7.99 -10.95 26.94
N ALA A 390 8.84 -11.97 27.20
CA ALA A 390 10.12 -11.85 27.86
C ALA A 390 11.20 -12.36 26.93
N ASP A 391 11.98 -11.45 26.32
CA ASP A 391 13.03 -11.80 25.36
C ASP A 391 13.99 -10.60 25.14
N SER A 392 14.63 -10.48 23.98
CA SER A 392 15.31 -9.25 23.54
C SER A 392 14.28 -8.12 23.30
N LEU A 393 14.73 -6.87 23.30
CA LEU A 393 13.88 -5.70 23.06
C LEU A 393 13.18 -5.80 21.70
N GLU A 394 13.91 -6.19 20.66
CA GLU A 394 13.41 -6.36 19.30
C GLU A 394 12.29 -7.40 19.24
N VAL A 395 12.56 -8.63 19.71
CA VAL A 395 11.56 -9.72 19.72
C VAL A 395 10.33 -9.36 20.56
N ALA A 396 10.52 -8.73 21.71
CA ALA A 396 9.40 -8.31 22.56
C ALA A 396 8.51 -7.26 21.87
N ASN A 397 9.13 -6.26 21.25
CA ASN A 397 8.42 -5.21 20.52
C ASN A 397 7.66 -5.76 19.32
N GLU A 398 8.33 -6.47 18.41
CA GLU A 398 7.71 -7.01 17.19
C GLU A 398 6.58 -7.99 17.52
N THR A 399 6.80 -8.90 18.46
CA THR A 399 5.79 -9.88 18.88
C THR A 399 4.55 -9.19 19.43
N LEU A 400 4.73 -8.27 20.40
CA LEU A 400 3.58 -7.58 21.01
C LEU A 400 2.89 -6.62 20.03
N GLY A 401 3.62 -5.97 19.15
CA GLY A 401 3.07 -5.14 18.08
C GLY A 401 2.20 -5.94 17.11
N ALA A 402 2.65 -7.13 16.71
CA ALA A 402 1.88 -8.05 15.88
C ALA A 402 0.62 -8.55 16.60
N LEU A 403 0.75 -8.98 17.86
CA LEU A 403 -0.39 -9.42 18.68
C LEU A 403 -1.39 -8.29 18.92
N ARG A 404 -0.92 -7.08 19.20
CA ARG A 404 -1.73 -5.88 19.36
C ARG A 404 -2.64 -5.67 18.15
N THR A 405 -2.07 -5.66 16.96
CA THR A 405 -2.82 -5.46 15.71
C THR A 405 -3.78 -6.63 15.42
N ARG A 406 -3.34 -7.85 15.67
CA ARG A 406 -4.17 -9.05 15.48
C ARG A 406 -5.39 -9.04 16.40
N ILE A 407 -5.18 -8.79 17.69
CA ILE A 407 -6.24 -8.75 18.70
C ILE A 407 -7.22 -7.61 18.40
N ALA A 408 -6.73 -6.45 18.01
CA ALA A 408 -7.59 -5.32 17.65
C ALA A 408 -8.53 -5.64 16.48
N LYS A 409 -8.06 -6.36 15.47
CA LYS A 409 -8.89 -6.85 14.35
C LYS A 409 -9.91 -7.88 14.82
N GLU A 410 -9.50 -8.87 15.60
CA GLU A 410 -10.40 -9.94 16.10
C GLU A 410 -11.51 -9.41 17.02
N LEU A 411 -11.22 -8.36 17.76
CA LEU A 411 -12.17 -7.74 18.70
C LEU A 411 -12.91 -6.53 18.13
N GLU A 412 -12.70 -6.22 16.84
CA GLU A 412 -13.34 -5.08 16.16
C GLU A 412 -13.09 -3.74 16.87
N LEU A 413 -11.88 -3.52 17.38
CA LEU A 413 -11.49 -2.29 18.08
C LEU A 413 -11.10 -1.15 17.12
N ILE A 414 -10.88 -1.48 15.84
CA ILE A 414 -10.38 -0.52 14.85
C ILE A 414 -11.56 0.25 14.25
N ASP A 415 -11.53 1.56 14.37
CA ASP A 415 -12.48 2.44 13.67
C ASP A 415 -12.00 2.69 12.23
N TYR A 416 -12.57 1.94 11.30
CA TYR A 416 -12.21 2.03 9.88
C TYR A 416 -12.68 3.31 9.18
N SER A 417 -13.45 4.16 9.85
CA SER A 417 -13.83 5.48 9.32
C SER A 417 -12.73 6.54 9.50
N LYS A 418 -11.74 6.27 10.34
CA LYS A 418 -10.66 7.19 10.68
C LYS A 418 -9.46 7.07 9.75
N PHE A 419 -8.85 8.20 9.45
CA PHE A 419 -7.58 8.34 8.74
C PHE A 419 -6.60 9.06 9.66
N ASN A 420 -5.81 8.28 10.42
CA ASN A 420 -4.82 8.81 11.35
C ASN A 420 -3.45 8.85 10.67
N PHE A 421 -3.06 10.05 10.24
CA PHE A 421 -1.72 10.32 9.71
C PHE A 421 -0.78 10.70 10.83
N LEU A 422 0.48 10.26 10.74
CA LEU A 422 1.55 10.70 11.62
C LEU A 422 2.91 10.56 10.94
N TRP A 423 3.88 11.36 11.39
CA TRP A 423 5.27 11.23 11.00
C TRP A 423 6.04 10.40 12.03
N ILE A 424 6.88 9.50 11.53
CA ILE A 424 7.94 8.87 12.34
C ILE A 424 9.24 9.60 12.02
N VAL A 425 9.90 10.11 13.05
CA VAL A 425 11.12 10.92 12.95
C VAL A 425 12.21 10.36 13.87
N ASP A 426 13.40 10.98 13.89
CA ASP A 426 14.54 10.55 14.74
C ASP A 426 14.98 9.11 14.51
N TRP A 427 15.08 8.74 13.24
CA TRP A 427 15.44 7.39 12.82
C TRP A 427 16.88 7.01 13.16
N PRO A 428 17.16 5.73 13.48
CA PRO A 428 18.53 5.22 13.43
C PRO A 428 19.04 5.30 11.99
N MET A 429 20.33 5.62 11.83
CA MET A 429 20.98 5.68 10.53
C MET A 429 21.28 4.29 9.99
N PHE A 430 21.59 3.36 10.88
CA PHE A 430 22.02 2.01 10.58
C PHE A 430 21.21 0.98 11.36
N GLU A 431 21.03 -0.18 10.75
CA GLU A 431 20.46 -1.37 11.34
C GLU A 431 21.47 -2.53 11.21
N TRP A 432 21.55 -3.36 12.24
CA TRP A 432 22.41 -4.54 12.20
C TRP A 432 21.74 -5.66 11.40
N SER A 433 22.42 -6.19 10.39
CA SER A 433 21.97 -7.35 9.65
C SER A 433 22.69 -8.61 10.16
N GLU A 434 21.93 -9.52 10.76
CA GLU A 434 22.47 -10.83 11.18
C GLU A 434 22.90 -11.68 9.97
N GLU A 435 22.18 -11.56 8.84
CA GLU A 435 22.48 -12.29 7.61
C GLU A 435 23.79 -11.82 6.99
N GLU A 436 24.03 -10.50 6.93
CA GLU A 436 25.21 -9.89 6.37
C GLU A 436 26.37 -9.77 7.39
N GLY A 437 26.07 -9.90 8.69
CA GLY A 437 27.05 -9.72 9.78
C GLY A 437 27.65 -8.31 9.84
N ARG A 438 26.89 -7.29 9.43
CA ARG A 438 27.32 -5.89 9.37
C ARG A 438 26.15 -4.91 9.50
N TYR A 439 26.48 -3.65 9.74
CA TYR A 439 25.52 -2.57 9.66
C TYR A 439 25.10 -2.27 8.21
N MET A 440 23.80 -2.14 8.00
CA MET A 440 23.19 -1.70 6.75
C MET A 440 22.55 -0.32 6.97
N SER A 441 22.37 0.45 5.92
CA SER A 441 21.61 1.70 6.01
C SER A 441 20.13 1.40 6.26
N ALA A 442 19.53 2.04 7.26
CA ALA A 442 18.10 1.91 7.56
C ALA A 442 17.21 2.43 6.43
N HIS A 443 17.69 3.43 5.67
CA HIS A 443 16.97 4.00 4.50
C HIS A 443 17.77 3.75 3.23
N HIS A 444 18.73 4.65 2.91
CA HIS A 444 19.64 4.51 1.76
C HIS A 444 20.97 5.20 2.04
N PRO A 445 22.04 4.87 1.30
CA PRO A 445 23.40 5.40 1.56
C PRO A 445 23.56 6.92 1.40
N PHE A 446 22.58 7.61 0.89
CA PHE A 446 22.62 9.06 0.61
C PHE A 446 21.90 9.90 1.69
N THR A 447 21.37 9.26 2.73
CA THR A 447 20.67 9.91 3.84
C THR A 447 21.65 10.72 4.69
N LEU A 448 21.26 11.96 5.05
CA LEU A 448 22.07 12.85 5.88
C LEU A 448 22.04 12.40 7.35
N PRO A 449 23.20 12.16 7.99
CA PRO A 449 23.26 11.98 9.43
C PRO A 449 22.96 13.31 10.14
N THR A 450 22.39 13.25 11.37
CA THR A 450 22.21 14.46 12.17
C THR A 450 23.57 15.03 12.58
N ALA A 451 23.66 16.37 12.69
CA ALA A 451 24.91 17.05 13.03
C ALA A 451 25.48 16.59 14.39
N GLU A 452 24.60 16.26 15.34
CA GLU A 452 24.94 15.81 16.70
C GLU A 452 25.62 14.45 16.70
N THR A 453 25.27 13.56 15.76
CA THR A 453 25.75 12.17 15.75
C THR A 453 26.66 11.81 14.58
N ALA A 454 26.86 12.73 13.63
CA ALA A 454 27.70 12.49 12.43
C ALA A 454 29.16 12.11 12.76
N HIS A 455 29.66 12.47 13.92
CA HIS A 455 31.00 12.11 14.37
C HIS A 455 31.13 10.62 14.70
N GLU A 456 30.01 9.92 14.98
CA GLU A 456 29.98 8.49 15.28
C GLU A 456 30.05 7.61 14.00
N LEU A 457 30.12 8.19 12.81
CA LEU A 457 30.36 7.44 11.56
C LEU A 457 31.70 6.66 11.57
N GLU A 458 32.70 7.12 12.35
CA GLU A 458 33.95 6.43 12.61
C GLU A 458 33.99 5.79 14.02
N GLY A 459 32.90 5.84 14.77
CA GLY A 459 32.77 5.35 16.14
C GLY A 459 31.75 4.23 16.27
N ASP A 460 30.70 4.50 17.04
CA ASP A 460 29.60 3.57 17.30
C ASP A 460 28.42 3.83 16.36
N LEU A 461 28.33 3.05 15.29
CA LEU A 461 27.29 3.21 14.27
C LEU A 461 25.86 3.08 14.82
N ALA A 462 25.66 2.36 15.92
CA ALA A 462 24.34 2.24 16.56
C ALA A 462 23.80 3.57 17.11
N LYS A 463 24.69 4.55 17.35
CA LYS A 463 24.34 5.87 17.87
C LYS A 463 24.05 6.90 16.78
N VAL A 464 24.37 6.60 15.53
CA VAL A 464 24.15 7.57 14.44
C VAL A 464 22.67 7.70 14.16
N ARG A 465 22.17 8.95 14.17
CA ARG A 465 20.78 9.27 13.81
C ARG A 465 20.74 9.91 12.43
N ALA A 466 19.63 9.66 11.73
CA ALA A 466 19.37 10.16 10.40
C ALA A 466 18.38 11.33 10.42
N VAL A 467 18.57 12.31 9.52
CA VAL A 467 17.53 13.29 9.20
C VAL A 467 16.56 12.64 8.21
N ALA A 468 15.80 11.68 8.71
CA ALA A 468 14.83 10.89 7.96
C ALA A 468 13.45 10.97 8.60
N TYR A 469 12.42 10.79 7.78
CA TYR A 469 11.02 10.92 8.19
C TYR A 469 10.14 10.06 7.30
N ASP A 470 9.26 9.26 7.93
CA ASP A 470 8.28 8.45 7.25
C ASP A 470 6.87 8.92 7.58
N ILE A 471 6.02 9.00 6.57
CA ILE A 471 4.59 9.26 6.75
C ILE A 471 3.83 7.96 6.87
N VAL A 472 3.08 7.80 7.96
CA VAL A 472 2.30 6.61 8.27
C VAL A 472 0.81 6.94 8.24
N LEU A 473 0.01 6.03 7.71
CA LEU A 473 -1.44 6.07 7.75
C LEU A 473 -1.99 4.73 8.24
N ASN A 474 -2.68 4.73 9.39
CA ASN A 474 -3.46 3.58 9.84
C ASN A 474 -2.68 2.25 9.93
N GLY A 475 -1.42 2.30 10.35
CA GLY A 475 -0.58 1.11 10.45
C GLY A 475 0.18 0.73 9.18
N TYR A 476 0.16 1.61 8.17
CA TYR A 476 0.91 1.44 6.93
C TYR A 476 1.86 2.62 6.71
N GLU A 477 3.09 2.34 6.37
CA GLU A 477 4.01 3.32 5.82
C GLU A 477 3.49 3.74 4.43
N LEU A 478 3.10 5.00 4.29
CA LEU A 478 2.72 5.55 2.98
C LEU A 478 3.94 5.90 2.15
N GLY A 479 4.98 6.38 2.79
CA GLY A 479 6.19 6.78 2.13
C GLY A 479 7.23 7.28 3.12
N GLY A 480 8.45 7.39 2.64
CA GLY A 480 9.58 7.84 3.44
C GLY A 480 10.46 8.81 2.68
N GLY A 481 11.18 9.61 3.44
CA GLY A 481 12.09 10.61 2.93
C GLY A 481 13.21 10.98 3.88
N SER A 482 14.14 11.80 3.40
CA SER A 482 15.22 12.33 4.22
C SER A 482 15.80 13.60 3.61
N LEU A 483 16.57 14.33 4.39
CA LEU A 483 17.60 15.18 3.81
C LEU A 483 18.75 14.31 3.30
N ARG A 484 19.46 14.79 2.28
CA ARG A 484 20.51 14.04 1.59
C ARG A 484 21.89 14.61 1.92
N ILE A 485 22.88 13.73 1.90
CA ILE A 485 24.28 14.16 1.94
C ILE A 485 24.57 14.93 0.65
N ASN A 486 25.06 16.16 0.78
CA ASN A 486 25.46 16.99 -0.36
C ASN A 486 26.96 17.32 -0.36
N GLN A 487 27.69 16.85 0.63
CA GLN A 487 29.16 17.04 0.75
C GLN A 487 29.88 15.72 0.51
N LYS A 488 30.86 15.74 -0.40
CA LYS A 488 31.60 14.56 -0.83
C LYS A 488 32.33 13.86 0.33
N ASP A 489 33.00 14.62 1.22
CA ASP A 489 33.65 14.05 2.39
C ASP A 489 32.71 13.25 3.27
N THR A 490 31.52 13.80 3.56
CA THR A 490 30.51 13.10 4.35
C THR A 490 29.99 11.85 3.64
N GLN A 491 29.82 11.90 2.31
CA GLN A 491 29.38 10.75 1.52
C GLN A 491 30.44 9.63 1.50
N GLU A 492 31.71 9.98 1.36
CA GLU A 492 32.81 9.01 1.42
C GLU A 492 32.91 8.33 2.79
N ARG A 493 32.73 9.08 3.89
CA ARG A 493 32.67 8.56 5.26
C ARG A 493 31.46 7.62 5.42
N MET A 494 30.31 7.97 4.87
CA MET A 494 29.11 7.11 4.89
C MET A 494 29.34 5.80 4.13
N PHE A 495 29.91 5.83 2.94
CA PHE A 495 30.25 4.62 2.19
C PHE A 495 31.24 3.73 2.96
N LYS A 496 32.25 4.32 3.60
CA LYS A 496 33.20 3.59 4.45
C LYS A 496 32.50 2.92 5.65
N ALA A 497 31.58 3.61 6.31
CA ALA A 497 30.80 3.06 7.41
C ALA A 497 29.93 1.86 6.96
N LEU A 498 29.44 1.87 5.74
CA LEU A 498 28.72 0.75 5.11
C LEU A 498 29.64 -0.37 4.56
N GLY A 499 30.95 -0.23 4.71
CA GLY A 499 31.93 -1.25 4.29
C GLY A 499 32.35 -1.19 2.81
N PHE A 500 32.04 -0.11 2.09
CA PHE A 500 32.56 0.08 0.74
C PHE A 500 34.05 0.45 0.78
N SER A 501 34.86 -0.18 -0.10
CA SER A 501 36.18 0.36 -0.40
C SER A 501 36.08 1.62 -1.26
N ALA A 502 37.13 2.43 -1.30
CA ALA A 502 37.16 3.63 -2.14
C ALA A 502 36.97 3.27 -3.63
N GLU A 503 37.56 2.16 -4.07
CA GLU A 503 37.45 1.67 -5.43
C GLU A 503 36.01 1.23 -5.75
N SER A 504 35.37 0.47 -4.85
CA SER A 504 34.00 0.01 -5.03
C SER A 504 33.00 1.19 -5.02
N ALA A 505 33.19 2.15 -4.12
CA ALA A 505 32.38 3.37 -4.10
C ALA A 505 32.53 4.19 -5.38
N GLN A 506 33.77 4.32 -5.89
CA GLN A 506 34.04 5.02 -7.16
C GLN A 506 33.44 4.28 -8.36
N GLU A 507 33.52 2.96 -8.41
CA GLU A 507 32.93 2.17 -9.50
C GLU A 507 31.41 2.30 -9.55
N GLN A 508 30.75 2.23 -8.39
CA GLN A 508 29.30 2.25 -8.31
C GLN A 508 28.70 3.65 -8.36
N PHE A 509 29.29 4.61 -7.65
CA PHE A 509 28.75 5.94 -7.39
C PHE A 509 29.69 7.09 -7.81
N GLY A 510 30.74 6.81 -8.56
CA GLY A 510 31.76 7.82 -8.94
C GLY A 510 31.17 9.05 -9.61
N PHE A 511 30.14 8.87 -10.46
CA PHE A 511 29.45 9.99 -11.12
C PHE A 511 28.67 10.89 -10.12
N LEU A 512 28.17 10.34 -9.01
CA LEU A 512 27.52 11.12 -7.96
C LEU A 512 28.57 11.87 -7.12
N LEU A 513 29.68 11.19 -6.75
CA LEU A 513 30.79 11.80 -6.03
C LEU A 513 31.44 12.94 -6.86
N GLU A 514 31.56 12.75 -8.18
CA GLU A 514 32.02 13.79 -9.09
C GLU A 514 31.04 14.97 -9.16
N ALA A 515 29.72 14.70 -9.21
CA ALA A 515 28.72 15.76 -9.21
C ALA A 515 28.78 16.63 -7.94
N MET A 516 29.17 16.06 -6.81
CA MET A 516 29.34 16.80 -5.54
C MET A 516 30.51 17.82 -5.60
N ASP A 517 31.47 17.66 -6.51
CA ASP A 517 32.55 18.62 -6.72
C ASP A 517 32.08 19.90 -7.44
N TYR A 518 30.85 19.91 -8.00
CA TYR A 518 30.33 21.03 -8.82
C TYR A 518 29.16 21.77 -8.13
N GLY A 519 29.26 22.02 -6.85
CA GLY A 519 28.31 22.88 -6.13
C GLY A 519 26.96 22.21 -5.88
N PHE A 520 26.97 21.01 -5.38
CA PHE A 520 25.77 20.25 -5.04
C PHE A 520 24.98 20.96 -3.91
N PRO A 521 23.72 21.37 -4.12
CA PRO A 521 22.96 22.11 -3.10
C PRO A 521 22.51 21.20 -1.95
N PRO A 522 22.26 21.74 -0.75
CA PRO A 522 21.46 21.06 0.25
C PRO A 522 20.11 20.67 -0.34
N HIS A 523 19.67 19.44 -0.17
CA HIS A 523 18.45 18.95 -0.78
C HIS A 523 17.85 17.79 0.03
N GLY A 524 16.59 17.54 -0.20
CA GLY A 524 15.86 16.45 0.43
C GLY A 524 14.55 16.18 -0.29
N GLY A 525 13.93 15.08 0.01
CA GLY A 525 12.70 14.69 -0.64
C GLY A 525 12.05 13.49 0.02
N LEU A 526 11.03 12.99 -0.66
CA LEU A 526 10.22 11.89 -0.17
C LEU A 526 9.60 11.14 -1.36
N ALA A 527 9.31 9.86 -1.16
CA ALA A 527 8.51 9.07 -2.09
C ALA A 527 7.31 8.47 -1.37
N ILE A 528 6.11 8.61 -1.96
CA ILE A 528 4.86 8.00 -1.49
C ILE A 528 4.48 6.85 -2.41
N GLY A 529 4.20 5.67 -1.85
CA GLY A 529 3.61 4.56 -2.57
C GLY A 529 2.18 4.87 -3.01
N LEU A 530 2.01 5.29 -4.28
CA LEU A 530 0.69 5.69 -4.80
C LEU A 530 -0.32 4.56 -4.72
N ASP A 531 0.10 3.33 -5.06
CA ASP A 531 -0.79 2.17 -5.02
C ASP A 531 -1.30 1.90 -3.60
N ARG A 532 -0.41 1.97 -2.59
CA ARG A 532 -0.76 1.79 -1.19
C ARG A 532 -1.67 2.91 -0.70
N PHE A 533 -1.40 4.15 -1.06
CA PHE A 533 -2.25 5.28 -0.70
C PHE A 533 -3.66 5.12 -1.26
N VAL A 534 -3.79 4.78 -2.54
CA VAL A 534 -5.10 4.54 -3.17
C VAL A 534 -5.80 3.33 -2.56
N MET A 535 -5.08 2.25 -2.25
CA MET A 535 -5.60 1.07 -1.57
C MET A 535 -6.27 1.45 -0.23
N LEU A 536 -5.58 2.23 0.59
CA LEU A 536 -6.11 2.68 1.89
C LEU A 536 -7.31 3.62 1.73
N LEU A 537 -7.27 4.54 0.78
CA LEU A 537 -8.40 5.42 0.46
C LEU A 537 -9.61 4.65 -0.07
N ALA A 538 -9.40 3.56 -0.81
CA ALA A 538 -10.44 2.68 -1.29
C ALA A 538 -10.99 1.72 -0.22
N GLY A 539 -10.39 1.69 0.99
CA GLY A 539 -10.74 0.75 2.06
C GLY A 539 -10.45 -0.70 1.71
N LYS A 540 -9.37 -0.93 0.96
CA LYS A 540 -8.91 -2.27 0.55
C LYS A 540 -7.68 -2.69 1.35
N ASP A 541 -7.51 -4.00 1.51
CA ASP A 541 -6.38 -4.63 2.22
C ASP A 541 -5.37 -5.24 1.25
N ASN A 542 -5.66 -5.18 -0.06
CA ASN A 542 -4.80 -5.74 -1.08
C ASN A 542 -4.56 -4.73 -2.21
N ILE A 543 -3.29 -4.47 -2.49
CA ILE A 543 -2.85 -3.52 -3.51
C ILE A 543 -3.30 -3.91 -4.94
N ARG A 544 -3.57 -5.21 -5.18
CA ARG A 544 -4.07 -5.72 -6.46
C ARG A 544 -5.45 -5.17 -6.85
N GLU A 545 -6.22 -4.69 -5.88
CA GLU A 545 -7.54 -4.08 -6.12
C GLU A 545 -7.44 -2.69 -6.79
N VAL A 546 -6.26 -2.07 -6.75
CA VAL A 546 -6.01 -0.70 -7.27
C VAL A 546 -4.93 -0.64 -8.35
N ILE A 547 -4.41 -1.80 -8.79
CA ILE A 547 -3.49 -1.96 -9.91
C ILE A 547 -4.22 -2.70 -11.02
N ALA A 548 -4.20 -2.17 -12.26
CA ALA A 548 -5.00 -2.72 -13.35
C ALA A 548 -4.61 -4.17 -13.68
N PHE A 549 -3.32 -4.44 -13.85
CA PHE A 549 -2.77 -5.74 -14.21
C PHE A 549 -1.64 -6.12 -13.23
N PRO A 550 -1.98 -6.54 -12.00
CA PRO A 550 -0.99 -6.89 -10.99
C PRO A 550 -0.41 -8.29 -11.24
N LYS A 551 0.70 -8.61 -10.57
CA LYS A 551 1.22 -9.98 -10.48
C LYS A 551 0.56 -10.72 -9.29
N ASN A 552 0.48 -12.03 -9.38
CA ASN A 552 0.06 -12.90 -8.27
C ASN A 552 1.19 -13.08 -7.24
N ASN A 553 0.95 -13.86 -6.18
CA ASN A 553 1.93 -14.11 -5.13
C ASN A 553 3.21 -14.83 -5.60
N LYS A 554 3.22 -15.39 -6.82
CA LYS A 554 4.37 -16.02 -7.46
C LYS A 554 5.09 -15.08 -8.45
N ALA A 555 4.83 -13.78 -8.37
CA ALA A 555 5.35 -12.76 -9.30
C ALA A 555 5.01 -13.03 -10.78
N SER A 556 3.92 -13.75 -11.07
CA SER A 556 3.48 -14.07 -12.43
C SER A 556 2.15 -13.38 -12.77
N ASP A 557 1.93 -13.16 -14.06
CA ASP A 557 0.66 -12.69 -14.61
C ASP A 557 -0.12 -13.85 -15.24
N PRO A 558 -1.19 -14.35 -14.61
CA PRO A 558 -1.97 -15.47 -15.14
C PRO A 558 -2.69 -15.17 -16.46
N MET A 559 -2.92 -13.90 -16.79
CA MET A 559 -3.60 -13.49 -18.00
C MET A 559 -2.66 -13.56 -19.22
N THR A 560 -1.48 -12.97 -19.11
CA THR A 560 -0.49 -12.93 -20.20
C THR A 560 0.51 -14.07 -20.15
N GLN A 561 0.54 -14.82 -19.05
CA GLN A 561 1.50 -15.89 -18.75
C GLN A 561 2.96 -15.37 -18.65
N ALA A 562 3.13 -14.11 -18.23
CA ALA A 562 4.44 -13.56 -17.92
C ALA A 562 4.88 -13.98 -16.49
N PRO A 563 6.18 -14.32 -16.25
CA PRO A 563 7.26 -14.41 -17.23
C PRO A 563 7.11 -15.63 -18.14
N SER A 564 7.61 -15.55 -19.37
CA SER A 564 7.55 -16.62 -20.37
C SER A 564 8.93 -16.95 -20.94
N LEU A 565 9.05 -18.10 -21.55
CA LEU A 565 10.26 -18.47 -22.28
C LEU A 565 10.47 -17.54 -23.48
N VAL A 566 11.73 -17.26 -23.77
CA VAL A 566 12.17 -16.54 -24.98
C VAL A 566 12.75 -17.53 -25.99
N SER A 567 12.80 -17.15 -27.28
CA SER A 567 13.36 -18.01 -28.31
C SER A 567 14.88 -18.15 -28.20
N GLU A 568 15.42 -19.27 -28.68
CA GLU A 568 16.88 -19.50 -28.78
C GLU A 568 17.57 -18.38 -29.57
N GLN A 569 16.96 -17.93 -30.66
CA GLN A 569 17.49 -16.80 -31.43
C GLN A 569 17.63 -15.54 -30.61
N GLN A 570 16.67 -15.21 -29.75
CA GLN A 570 16.75 -14.05 -28.87
C GLN A 570 17.88 -14.19 -27.84
N LEU A 571 18.11 -15.39 -27.31
CA LEU A 571 19.22 -15.66 -26.40
C LEU A 571 20.58 -15.54 -27.11
N GLU A 572 20.70 -16.10 -28.33
CA GLU A 572 21.90 -15.98 -29.16
C GLU A 572 22.25 -14.50 -29.47
N GLU A 573 21.24 -13.71 -29.86
CA GLU A 573 21.41 -12.27 -30.11
C GLU A 573 21.91 -11.49 -28.90
N LEU A 574 21.56 -11.97 -27.70
CA LEU A 574 21.99 -11.40 -26.42
C LEU A 574 23.28 -12.01 -25.88
N SER A 575 23.81 -13.05 -26.54
CA SER A 575 24.95 -13.87 -26.06
C SER A 575 24.70 -14.46 -24.67
N LEU A 576 23.48 -14.95 -24.43
CA LEU A 576 23.03 -15.56 -23.18
C LEU A 576 22.76 -17.05 -23.37
N THR A 577 23.03 -17.81 -22.31
CA THR A 577 22.66 -19.22 -22.19
C THR A 577 21.81 -19.41 -20.94
N VAL A 578 20.70 -20.11 -21.06
CA VAL A 578 19.88 -20.51 -19.91
C VAL A 578 20.23 -21.95 -19.56
N GLU A 579 20.78 -22.15 -18.39
CA GLU A 579 20.94 -23.50 -17.84
C GLU A 579 19.58 -23.96 -17.31
N SER A 580 19.05 -25.05 -17.87
CA SER A 580 17.84 -25.67 -17.31
C SER A 580 18.22 -26.45 -16.06
N TYR A 581 17.83 -25.94 -14.90
CA TYR A 581 17.80 -26.79 -13.72
C TYR A 581 16.59 -27.71 -13.83
N GLU A 582 16.82 -29.01 -13.92
CA GLU A 582 15.77 -29.99 -13.70
C GLU A 582 15.24 -29.80 -12.27
N ASN A 583 13.97 -29.40 -12.16
CA ASN A 583 13.25 -29.31 -10.88
C ASN A 583 12.93 -30.69 -10.34
#